data_0fe9bf457dbd3644e84a4b891217d80e
#
_entry.id   0fe9bf457dbd3644e84a4b891217d80e
#
_cell.length_a   1.000
_cell.length_b   1.000
_cell.length_c   1.000
_cell.angle_alpha   90.00
_cell.angle_beta   90.00
_cell.angle_gamma   90.00
#
_symmetry.space_group_name_H-M   'P 1'
#
loop_
_entity.id
_entity.type
_entity.pdbx_description
1 polymer ?
#
loop_
_entity_poly.entity_id
_entity_poly.type
_entity_poly.pdbx_seq_one_letter_code
_entity_poly.pdbx_strand_id
1 'polypeptide(L)'
;MNAGLNYVLKKMFHMQIGCHVSISGSIDKAVDNAVERKCSAFQIFTRNPRGWNAKELTKDNIVNFKSKLKESKIERLATCAHMPYLPNLASPKVEGFEKSVKTLIDEIERCAQLGIPYLVTHLGSHLGTGEEDGIKRLVEGLTRAGKTSKDVMILLENTAGQKNSVGSDFKQLG
;
A
#
# COMPACT_ATOMS: atom_id res chain seq x y z
N MET A 1 16.70 -9.45 -38.28
CA MET A 1 15.59 -8.80 -37.52
C MET A 1 15.89 -8.92 -36.03
N ASN A 2 15.94 -7.80 -35.35
CA ASN A 2 16.64 -7.54 -34.09
C ASN A 2 16.02 -8.28 -32.88
N ALA A 3 16.73 -9.28 -32.32
CA ALA A 3 16.33 -9.98 -31.10
C ALA A 3 16.10 -9.02 -29.90
N GLY A 4 16.86 -7.91 -29.86
CA GLY A 4 16.72 -6.87 -28.86
C GLY A 4 15.40 -6.09 -28.95
N LEU A 5 14.91 -5.79 -30.15
CA LEU A 5 13.65 -5.09 -30.35
C LEU A 5 12.45 -5.97 -29.96
N ASN A 6 12.51 -7.26 -30.28
CA ASN A 6 11.49 -8.23 -29.84
C ASN A 6 11.46 -8.45 -28.32
N TYR A 7 12.61 -8.36 -27.65
CA TYR A 7 12.68 -8.42 -26.18
C TYR A 7 12.07 -7.17 -25.53
N VAL A 8 12.38 -5.98 -26.05
CA VAL A 8 11.84 -4.70 -25.58
C VAL A 8 10.33 -4.64 -25.85
N LEU A 9 9.87 -5.03 -27.04
CA LEU A 9 8.44 -5.05 -27.38
C LEU A 9 7.64 -6.08 -26.54
N LYS A 10 8.22 -7.27 -26.27
CA LYS A 10 7.59 -8.24 -25.35
C LYS A 10 7.46 -7.69 -23.93
N LYS A 11 8.42 -6.88 -23.45
CA LYS A 11 8.38 -6.26 -22.13
C LYS A 11 7.41 -5.09 -22.05
N MET A 12 7.21 -4.35 -23.15
CA MET A 12 6.29 -3.20 -23.22
C MET A 12 4.81 -3.58 -23.24
N PHE A 13 4.45 -4.81 -23.63
CA PHE A 13 3.05 -5.26 -23.77
C PHE A 13 2.65 -6.37 -22.80
N HIS A 14 3.44 -6.65 -21.76
CA HIS A 14 3.04 -7.62 -20.76
C HIS A 14 2.14 -6.94 -19.73
N MET A 15 0.83 -6.99 -19.96
CA MET A 15 -0.17 -6.56 -18.98
C MET A 15 -0.03 -7.43 -17.73
N GLN A 16 0.23 -6.79 -16.60
CA GLN A 16 0.25 -7.46 -15.30
C GLN A 16 -1.16 -7.43 -14.71
N ILE A 17 -1.69 -8.60 -14.40
CA ILE A 17 -3.05 -8.76 -13.86
C ILE A 17 -2.94 -9.46 -12.52
N GLY A 18 -3.69 -8.96 -11.54
CA GLY A 18 -3.71 -9.52 -10.21
C GLY A 18 -4.95 -9.13 -9.42
N CYS A 19 -4.97 -9.55 -8.17
CA CYS A 19 -6.02 -9.22 -7.25
C CYS A 19 -5.48 -9.00 -5.83
N HIS A 20 -6.33 -8.53 -4.94
CA HIS A 20 -6.04 -8.52 -3.51
C HIS A 20 -6.09 -9.94 -2.97
N VAL A 21 -5.01 -10.40 -2.35
CA VAL A 21 -4.90 -11.76 -1.81
C VAL A 21 -4.83 -11.78 -0.29
N SER A 22 -5.31 -12.86 0.31
CA SER A 22 -5.33 -13.03 1.76
C SER A 22 -3.94 -13.35 2.30
N ILE A 23 -3.65 -12.83 3.50
CA ILE A 23 -2.50 -13.16 4.33
C ILE A 23 -2.86 -14.12 5.48
N SER A 24 -4.03 -14.74 5.44
CA SER A 24 -4.51 -15.61 6.52
C SER A 24 -3.54 -16.77 6.78
N GLY A 25 -3.25 -17.00 8.07
CA GLY A 25 -2.28 -17.99 8.53
C GLY A 25 -0.86 -17.46 8.63
N SER A 26 -0.30 -16.91 7.56
CA SER A 26 1.03 -16.28 7.53
C SER A 26 1.14 -15.35 6.34
N ILE A 27 1.94 -14.28 6.45
CA ILE A 27 2.04 -13.26 5.40
C ILE A 27 2.64 -13.80 4.09
N ASP A 28 3.52 -14.77 4.17
CA ASP A 28 4.14 -15.44 3.01
C ASP A 28 3.13 -16.25 2.19
N LYS A 29 2.00 -16.67 2.77
CA LYS A 29 0.91 -17.33 2.06
C LYS A 29 0.23 -16.44 1.02
N ALA A 30 0.40 -15.14 1.12
CA ALA A 30 -0.07 -14.22 0.08
C ALA A 30 0.55 -14.53 -1.29
N VAL A 31 1.83 -14.91 -1.30
CA VAL A 31 2.52 -15.28 -2.55
C VAL A 31 1.94 -16.59 -3.10
N ASP A 32 1.75 -17.59 -2.26
CA ASP A 32 1.12 -18.86 -2.65
C ASP A 32 -0.28 -18.62 -3.24
N ASN A 33 -1.08 -17.78 -2.57
CA ASN A 33 -2.43 -17.39 -3.00
C ASN A 33 -2.43 -16.67 -4.35
N ALA A 34 -1.44 -15.83 -4.63
CA ALA A 34 -1.30 -15.13 -5.90
C ALA A 34 -0.92 -16.10 -7.03
N VAL A 35 0.03 -17.02 -6.77
CA VAL A 35 0.46 -18.05 -7.72
C VAL A 35 -0.68 -19.00 -8.06
N GLU A 36 -1.42 -19.49 -7.06
CA GLU A 36 -2.59 -20.37 -7.26
C GLU A 36 -3.64 -19.71 -8.19
N ARG A 37 -3.85 -18.40 -8.06
CA ARG A 37 -4.76 -17.62 -8.91
C ARG A 37 -4.16 -17.20 -10.25
N LYS A 38 -2.94 -17.65 -10.55
CA LYS A 38 -2.21 -17.28 -11.79
C LYS A 38 -2.04 -15.77 -11.95
N CYS A 39 -1.91 -15.06 -10.85
CA CYS A 39 -1.66 -13.62 -10.85
C CYS A 39 -0.22 -13.32 -11.30
N SER A 40 -0.03 -12.24 -12.05
CA SER A 40 1.28 -11.65 -12.35
C SER A 40 1.58 -10.39 -11.52
N ALA A 41 0.59 -9.94 -10.75
CA ALA A 41 0.65 -8.85 -9.78
C ALA A 41 -0.26 -9.18 -8.59
N PHE A 42 -0.01 -8.59 -7.42
CA PHE A 42 -0.96 -8.74 -6.31
C PHE A 42 -0.88 -7.59 -5.31
N GLN A 43 -1.98 -7.40 -4.57
CA GLN A 43 -2.08 -6.51 -3.43
C GLN A 43 -2.36 -7.29 -2.16
N ILE A 44 -1.85 -6.81 -1.03
CA ILE A 44 -2.12 -7.36 0.30
C ILE A 44 -2.44 -6.25 1.31
N PHE A 45 -3.11 -6.62 2.41
CA PHE A 45 -2.91 -5.95 3.68
C PHE A 45 -1.71 -6.58 4.38
N THR A 46 -0.87 -5.81 5.05
CA THR A 46 0.25 -6.40 5.82
C THR A 46 -0.17 -6.82 7.23
N ARG A 47 -1.40 -6.46 7.65
CA ARG A 47 -2.03 -6.75 8.95
C ARG A 47 -3.55 -6.96 8.80
N ASN A 48 -4.23 -7.23 9.91
CA ASN A 48 -5.69 -7.19 9.92
C ASN A 48 -6.18 -5.76 9.61
N PRO A 49 -6.92 -5.54 8.49
CA PRO A 49 -7.31 -4.19 8.06
C PRO A 49 -8.41 -3.55 8.92
N ARG A 50 -9.03 -4.32 9.83
CA ARG A 50 -10.12 -3.86 10.70
C ARG A 50 -9.67 -3.59 12.14
N GLY A 51 -8.37 -3.67 12.43
CA GLY A 51 -7.80 -3.46 13.75
C GLY A 51 -6.65 -2.46 13.75
N TRP A 52 -6.46 -1.76 14.88
CA TRP A 52 -5.34 -0.85 15.07
C TRP A 52 -4.03 -1.58 15.37
N ASN A 53 -4.13 -2.69 16.08
CA ASN A 53 -2.96 -3.44 16.51
C ASN A 53 -2.50 -4.43 15.43
N ALA A 54 -1.20 -4.51 15.24
CA ALA A 54 -0.57 -5.52 14.40
C ALA A 54 0.49 -6.27 15.20
N LYS A 55 0.61 -7.57 14.95
CA LYS A 55 1.77 -8.33 15.42
C LYS A 55 2.98 -7.92 14.59
N GLU A 56 4.13 -7.86 15.22
CA GLU A 56 5.40 -7.66 14.51
C GLU A 56 5.64 -8.77 13.50
N LEU A 57 6.30 -8.45 12.41
CA LEU A 57 6.78 -9.44 11.46
C LEU A 57 7.99 -10.15 12.06
N THR A 58 7.91 -11.47 12.15
CA THR A 58 9.07 -12.27 12.56
C THR A 58 10.11 -12.31 11.44
N LYS A 59 11.36 -12.65 11.78
CA LYS A 59 12.42 -12.87 10.78
C LYS A 59 12.00 -13.92 9.75
N ASP A 60 11.35 -15.00 10.22
CA ASP A 60 10.87 -16.08 9.35
C ASP A 60 9.77 -15.58 8.38
N ASN A 61 8.84 -14.74 8.86
CA ASN A 61 7.83 -14.14 7.99
C ASN A 61 8.47 -13.36 6.83
N ILE A 62 9.50 -12.56 7.13
CA ILE A 62 10.20 -11.71 6.16
C ILE A 62 10.98 -12.59 5.17
N VAL A 63 11.76 -13.55 5.67
CA VAL A 63 12.58 -14.44 4.85
C VAL A 63 11.70 -15.27 3.92
N ASN A 64 10.66 -15.92 4.47
CA ASN A 64 9.77 -16.79 3.69
C ASN A 64 9.00 -15.99 2.62
N PHE A 65 8.47 -14.80 2.95
CA PHE A 65 7.81 -13.95 1.96
C PHE A 65 8.72 -13.59 0.79
N LYS A 66 9.95 -13.14 1.08
CA LYS A 66 10.92 -12.74 0.04
C LYS A 66 11.38 -13.94 -0.80
N SER A 67 11.61 -15.09 -0.19
CA SER A 67 12.01 -16.32 -0.90
C SER A 67 10.91 -16.77 -1.86
N LYS A 68 9.68 -16.90 -1.37
CA LYS A 68 8.52 -17.27 -2.19
C LYS A 68 8.26 -16.27 -3.31
N LEU A 69 8.37 -14.97 -3.04
CA LEU A 69 8.19 -13.94 -4.07
C LEU A 69 9.23 -14.11 -5.19
N LYS A 70 10.49 -14.35 -4.83
CA LYS A 70 11.57 -14.61 -5.79
C LYS A 70 11.31 -15.87 -6.62
N GLU A 71 10.83 -16.94 -6.00
CA GLU A 71 10.53 -18.22 -6.65
C GLU A 71 9.29 -18.16 -7.53
N SER A 72 8.30 -17.33 -7.18
CA SER A 72 7.02 -17.19 -7.90
C SER A 72 7.14 -16.57 -9.28
N LYS A 73 8.27 -15.93 -9.60
CA LYS A 73 8.50 -15.13 -10.82
C LYS A 73 7.59 -13.88 -10.94
N ILE A 74 6.79 -13.56 -9.91
CA ILE A 74 6.07 -12.28 -9.84
C ILE A 74 7.10 -11.19 -9.56
N GLU A 75 7.13 -10.17 -10.42
CA GLU A 75 8.08 -9.07 -10.26
C GLU A 75 7.78 -8.28 -8.97
N ARG A 76 8.82 -7.92 -8.22
CA ARG A 76 8.67 -7.09 -7.01
C ARG A 76 7.88 -5.81 -7.29
N LEU A 77 8.12 -5.16 -8.43
CA LEU A 77 7.39 -3.94 -8.85
C LEU A 77 5.92 -4.19 -9.24
N ALA A 78 5.49 -5.44 -9.27
CA ALA A 78 4.09 -5.83 -9.47
C ALA A 78 3.38 -6.16 -8.16
N THR A 79 3.98 -5.82 -7.02
CA THR A 79 3.39 -6.04 -5.69
C THR A 79 3.12 -4.71 -5.00
N CYS A 80 1.98 -4.61 -4.31
CA CYS A 80 1.67 -3.47 -3.46
C CYS A 80 1.00 -3.91 -2.16
N ALA A 81 1.12 -3.06 -1.15
CA ALA A 81 0.32 -3.17 0.07
C ALA A 81 -0.74 -2.07 0.09
N HIS A 82 -1.78 -2.27 0.86
CA HIS A 82 -2.82 -1.29 1.10
C HIS A 82 -2.94 -0.98 2.59
N MET A 83 -3.14 0.30 2.92
CA MET A 83 -3.40 0.74 4.29
C MET A 83 -4.66 0.07 4.86
N PRO A 84 -4.70 -0.24 6.17
CA PRO A 84 -5.93 -0.64 6.85
C PRO A 84 -7.07 0.38 6.69
N TYR A 85 -8.31 -0.04 6.96
CA TYR A 85 -9.50 0.82 6.77
C TYR A 85 -9.70 1.87 7.85
N LEU A 86 -9.16 1.68 9.06
CA LEU A 86 -9.41 2.57 10.20
C LEU A 86 -8.68 3.92 10.16
N PRO A 87 -7.45 4.02 9.61
CA PRO A 87 -6.73 5.29 9.55
C PRO A 87 -7.45 6.35 8.75
N ASN A 88 -7.43 7.59 9.27
CA ASN A 88 -7.96 8.78 8.64
C ASN A 88 -6.96 9.92 8.80
N LEU A 89 -6.14 10.14 7.76
CA LEU A 89 -5.08 11.16 7.75
C LEU A 89 -5.64 12.60 7.64
N ALA A 90 -6.90 12.77 7.27
CA ALA A 90 -7.59 14.07 7.23
C ALA A 90 -8.41 14.35 8.51
N SER A 91 -8.32 13.49 9.52
CA SER A 91 -9.14 13.58 10.74
C SER A 91 -8.87 14.86 11.53
N PRO A 92 -9.91 15.62 11.94
CA PRO A 92 -9.77 16.74 12.86
C PRO A 92 -9.54 16.31 14.32
N LYS A 93 -9.76 15.03 14.63
CA LYS A 93 -9.56 14.47 15.97
C LYS A 93 -8.09 14.13 16.16
N VAL A 94 -7.40 14.85 17.04
CA VAL A 94 -5.96 14.70 17.29
C VAL A 94 -5.56 13.25 17.55
N GLU A 95 -6.26 12.55 18.44
CA GLU A 95 -5.95 11.14 18.76
C GLU A 95 -6.10 10.23 17.51
N GLY A 96 -7.15 10.44 16.72
CA GLY A 96 -7.40 9.67 15.49
C GLY A 96 -6.34 9.96 14.42
N PHE A 97 -5.94 11.22 14.29
CA PHE A 97 -4.88 11.64 13.39
C PHE A 97 -3.53 11.01 13.78
N GLU A 98 -3.11 11.14 15.04
CA GLU A 98 -1.84 10.58 15.51
C GLU A 98 -1.78 9.05 15.37
N LYS A 99 -2.86 8.35 15.69
CA LYS A 99 -2.96 6.90 15.43
C LYS A 99 -2.84 6.56 13.96
N SER A 100 -3.42 7.39 13.09
CA SER A 100 -3.38 7.19 11.64
C SER A 100 -1.96 7.38 11.09
N VAL A 101 -1.27 8.43 11.53
CA VAL A 101 0.12 8.70 11.15
C VAL A 101 1.04 7.59 11.64
N LYS A 102 0.89 7.16 12.90
CA LYS A 102 1.66 6.01 13.43
C LYS A 102 1.42 4.76 12.60
N THR A 103 0.16 4.46 12.26
CA THR A 103 -0.17 3.29 11.44
C THR A 103 0.46 3.38 10.06
N LEU A 104 0.48 4.55 9.43
CA LEU A 104 1.13 4.76 8.14
C LEU A 104 2.64 4.50 8.23
N ILE A 105 3.30 5.00 9.27
CA ILE A 105 4.72 4.73 9.55
C ILE A 105 4.97 3.23 9.70
N ASP A 106 4.19 2.56 10.55
CA ASP A 106 4.29 1.12 10.76
C ASP A 106 4.09 0.33 9.45
N GLU A 107 3.17 0.75 8.58
CA GLU A 107 2.94 0.09 7.28
C GLU A 107 4.10 0.30 6.31
N ILE A 108 4.69 1.49 6.28
CA ILE A 108 5.90 1.76 5.46
C ILE A 108 7.06 0.86 5.92
N GLU A 109 7.28 0.75 7.23
CA GLU A 109 8.33 -0.14 7.78
C GLU A 109 8.08 -1.61 7.41
N ARG A 110 6.84 -2.08 7.51
CA ARG A 110 6.46 -3.45 7.12
C ARG A 110 6.67 -3.69 5.62
N CYS A 111 6.28 -2.75 4.78
CA CYS A 111 6.52 -2.81 3.33
C CYS A 111 8.03 -2.88 3.04
N ALA A 112 8.84 -2.04 3.66
CA ALA A 112 10.29 -2.05 3.50
C ALA A 112 10.91 -3.40 3.94
N GLN A 113 10.48 -3.95 5.08
CA GLN A 113 10.92 -5.26 5.56
C GLN A 113 10.57 -6.39 4.59
N LEU A 114 9.38 -6.38 4.01
CA LEU A 114 8.91 -7.37 3.04
C LEU A 114 9.48 -7.15 1.63
N GLY A 115 10.04 -5.97 1.35
CA GLY A 115 10.52 -5.58 0.03
C GLY A 115 9.39 -5.16 -0.93
N ILE A 116 8.19 -4.83 -0.41
CA ILE A 116 7.06 -4.32 -1.19
C ILE A 116 7.31 -2.83 -1.49
N PRO A 117 7.33 -2.39 -2.76
CA PRO A 117 7.73 -1.03 -3.12
C PRO A 117 6.63 0.01 -3.03
N TYR A 118 5.36 -0.39 -2.95
CA TYR A 118 4.21 0.50 -3.02
C TYR A 118 3.25 0.27 -1.85
N LEU A 119 2.84 1.39 -1.23
CA LEU A 119 1.80 1.40 -0.19
C LEU A 119 0.66 2.31 -0.63
N VAL A 120 -0.49 1.74 -0.95
CA VAL A 120 -1.71 2.46 -1.31
C VAL A 120 -2.41 2.95 -0.04
N THR A 121 -2.85 4.20 0.00
CA THR A 121 -3.58 4.76 1.13
C THR A 121 -4.77 5.61 0.69
N HIS A 122 -5.90 5.42 1.39
CA HIS A 122 -7.00 6.39 1.36
C HIS A 122 -6.56 7.71 1.99
N LEU A 123 -7.10 8.83 1.49
CA LEU A 123 -6.74 10.16 1.95
C LEU A 123 -7.50 10.56 3.22
N GLY A 124 -8.63 9.91 3.49
CA GLY A 124 -9.43 10.12 4.68
C GLY A 124 -10.58 11.09 4.48
N SER A 125 -11.13 11.55 5.60
CA SER A 125 -12.31 12.43 5.67
C SER A 125 -12.08 13.54 6.68
N HIS A 126 -12.41 14.77 6.29
CA HIS A 126 -12.32 15.95 7.15
C HIS A 126 -13.46 16.07 8.18
N LEU A 127 -14.41 15.13 8.19
CA LEU A 127 -15.49 15.00 9.16
C LEU A 127 -16.31 16.30 9.37
N GLY A 128 -16.39 17.15 8.35
CA GLY A 128 -17.17 18.40 8.38
C GLY A 128 -16.36 19.66 8.75
N THR A 129 -15.07 19.57 9.02
CA THR A 129 -14.22 20.75 9.35
C THR A 129 -13.75 21.54 8.15
N GLY A 130 -14.05 21.07 6.94
CA GLY A 130 -13.66 21.72 5.69
C GLY A 130 -12.51 20.97 4.97
N GLU A 131 -12.57 21.05 3.66
CA GLU A 131 -11.64 20.35 2.76
C GLU A 131 -10.20 20.83 2.94
N GLU A 132 -9.97 22.16 2.96
CA GLU A 132 -8.63 22.73 3.12
C GLU A 132 -7.93 22.25 4.38
N ASP A 133 -8.65 22.21 5.51
CA ASP A 133 -8.10 21.74 6.78
C ASP A 133 -7.84 20.22 6.74
N GLY A 134 -8.68 19.47 6.03
CA GLY A 134 -8.44 18.05 5.78
C GLY A 134 -7.18 17.80 4.98
N ILE A 135 -6.97 18.58 3.91
CA ILE A 135 -5.76 18.50 3.06
C ILE A 135 -4.50 18.91 3.85
N LYS A 136 -4.55 19.97 4.66
CA LYS A 136 -3.41 20.38 5.49
C LYS A 136 -2.96 19.25 6.44
N ARG A 137 -3.93 18.59 7.11
CA ARG A 137 -3.62 17.44 7.98
C ARG A 137 -3.07 16.25 7.21
N LEU A 138 -3.65 15.95 6.04
CA LEU A 138 -3.16 14.90 5.15
C LEU A 138 -1.70 15.14 4.77
N VAL A 139 -1.36 16.36 4.29
CA VAL A 139 0.01 16.76 3.92
C VAL A 139 0.96 16.65 5.11
N GLU A 140 0.54 17.10 6.31
CA GLU A 140 1.33 16.92 7.54
C GLU A 140 1.63 15.44 7.81
N GLY A 141 0.59 14.60 7.80
CA GLY A 141 0.73 13.16 8.07
C GLY A 141 1.63 12.46 7.06
N LEU A 142 1.45 12.75 5.77
CA LEU A 142 2.30 12.21 4.70
C LEU A 142 3.74 12.69 4.80
N THR A 143 3.95 13.97 5.13
CA THR A 143 5.30 14.54 5.31
C THR A 143 6.04 13.89 6.48
N ARG A 144 5.35 13.61 7.58
CA ARG A 144 5.92 12.92 8.75
C ARG A 144 6.27 11.48 8.41
N ALA A 145 5.34 10.75 7.77
CA ALA A 145 5.51 9.35 7.45
C ALA A 145 6.49 9.09 6.30
N GLY A 146 6.56 9.98 5.30
CA GLY A 146 7.44 9.84 4.14
C GLY A 146 8.95 9.86 4.46
N LYS A 147 9.32 10.25 5.68
CA LYS A 147 10.71 10.19 6.17
C LYS A 147 11.13 8.78 6.62
N THR A 148 10.20 7.85 6.75
CA THR A 148 10.43 6.51 7.33
C THR A 148 11.28 5.63 6.41
N SER A 149 11.01 5.63 5.11
CA SER A 149 11.77 4.82 4.14
C SER A 149 11.76 5.49 2.77
N LYS A 150 12.89 5.41 2.06
CA LYS A 150 13.02 5.83 0.66
C LYS A 150 12.67 4.71 -0.33
N ASP A 151 12.57 3.47 0.16
CA ASP A 151 12.35 2.27 -0.66
C ASP A 151 10.86 1.97 -0.88
N VAL A 152 9.97 2.71 -0.22
CA VAL A 152 8.51 2.54 -0.29
C VAL A 152 7.87 3.83 -0.78
N MET A 153 7.18 3.75 -1.92
CA MET A 153 6.40 4.85 -2.47
C MET A 153 4.97 4.79 -1.93
N ILE A 154 4.50 5.90 -1.37
CA ILE A 154 3.10 6.04 -0.96
C ILE A 154 2.28 6.41 -2.19
N LEU A 155 1.25 5.64 -2.49
CA LEU A 155 0.29 5.89 -3.56
C LEU A 155 -1.02 6.42 -2.98
N LEU A 156 -1.43 7.60 -3.40
CA LEU A 156 -2.64 8.25 -2.96
C LEU A 156 -3.83 7.72 -3.77
N GLU A 157 -4.78 7.06 -3.10
CA GLU A 157 -5.96 6.52 -3.76
C GLU A 157 -7.05 7.58 -3.85
N ASN A 158 -7.45 7.94 -5.07
CA ASN A 158 -8.57 8.84 -5.28
C ASN A 158 -9.90 8.19 -4.89
N THR A 159 -10.84 9.02 -4.44
CA THR A 159 -12.16 8.56 -3.93
C THR A 159 -13.29 8.95 -4.86
N ALA A 160 -14.44 8.27 -4.70
CA ALA A 160 -15.65 8.57 -5.48
C ALA A 160 -16.38 9.85 -5.06
N GLY A 161 -15.82 10.67 -4.16
CA GLY A 161 -16.42 11.93 -3.71
C GLY A 161 -17.55 11.77 -2.69
N GLN A 162 -17.41 10.83 -1.77
CA GLN A 162 -18.34 10.71 -0.64
C GLN A 162 -18.25 11.95 0.24
N LYS A 163 -19.36 12.29 0.92
CA LYS A 163 -19.46 13.45 1.82
C LYS A 163 -18.27 13.51 2.79
N ASN A 164 -17.57 14.65 2.81
CA ASN A 164 -16.42 14.94 3.66
C ASN A 164 -15.14 14.13 3.33
N SER A 165 -15.11 13.30 2.26
CA SER A 165 -13.87 12.65 1.82
C SER A 165 -12.94 13.63 1.12
N VAL A 166 -11.63 13.40 1.25
CA VAL A 166 -10.56 14.09 0.52
C VAL A 166 -10.10 13.20 -0.62
N GLY A 167 -9.72 13.80 -1.77
CA GLY A 167 -9.16 13.07 -2.90
C GLY A 167 -10.18 12.68 -3.97
N SER A 168 -11.32 13.35 -4.05
CA SER A 168 -12.30 13.17 -5.13
C SER A 168 -11.97 13.99 -6.40
N ASP A 169 -11.22 15.07 -6.26
CA ASP A 169 -10.70 15.87 -7.37
C ASP A 169 -9.16 15.72 -7.44
N PHE A 170 -8.64 15.52 -8.65
CA PHE A 170 -7.19 15.44 -8.87
C PHE A 170 -6.43 16.69 -8.44
N LYS A 171 -7.08 17.88 -8.42
CA LYS A 171 -6.52 19.10 -7.86
C LYS A 171 -6.18 19.02 -6.37
N GLN A 172 -6.80 18.07 -5.65
CA GLN A 172 -6.51 17.79 -4.24
C GLN A 172 -5.28 16.89 -4.05
N LEU A 173 -4.74 16.33 -5.13
CA LEU A 173 -3.62 15.40 -5.11
C LEU A 173 -2.28 16.03 -5.52
N GLY A 174 -2.31 17.26 -6.09
CA GLY A 174 -1.13 18.01 -6.48
C GLY A 174 -1.37 18.97 -7.63
#